data_2109c5af573254b9325a3181d2b175c9
#
_entry.id   2109c5af573254b9325a3181d2b175c9
#
_cell.length_a   1.000
_cell.length_b   1.000
_cell.length_c   1.000
_cell.angle_alpha   90.00
_cell.angle_beta   90.00
_cell.angle_gamma   90.00
#
_symmetry.space_group_name_H-M   'P 1'
#
loop_
_entity.id
_entity.type
_entity.pdbx_description
1 polymer ?
#
loop_
_entity_poly.entity_id
_entity_poly.type
_entity_poly.pdbx_seq_one_letter_code
_entity_poly.pdbx_strand_id
1 'polypeptide(L)'
;VLLLLVGAIRCSLLYVVQLARHGARFPINPYYDYRETIGDAGELSPTGMRQHYNLGRYLRRMYMETETFLSVNYDHREIEVWSTQYKRTIESASAQMMGLFPAGTGPTIPDGVQADRLLPPFTSNSNLEAEDFGLPGGLQTVPILDGEYYLENCDSYMEWEELMIAENFQDYSNVTLYYAPFIEKLRKLFNLTLEESNLVGLSRLYDTLYCDRYLGRAVPISNEEM
;
A
#
# COMPACT_ATOMS: atom_id res chain seq x y z
N VAL A 1 0.34 -21.76 -54.31
CA VAL A 1 0.48 -21.78 -52.84
C VAL A 1 0.58 -20.33 -52.39
N LEU A 2 -0.50 -19.82 -51.81
CA LEU A 2 -0.58 -18.47 -51.26
C LEU A 2 -0.07 -18.53 -49.80
N LEU A 3 1.16 -18.09 -49.54
CA LEU A 3 1.65 -17.92 -48.16
C LEU A 3 1.05 -16.63 -47.63
N LEU A 4 0.01 -16.74 -46.77
CA LEU A 4 -0.44 -15.65 -45.93
C LEU A 4 0.59 -15.45 -44.80
N LEU A 5 1.46 -14.47 -44.94
CA LEU A 5 2.24 -13.92 -43.84
C LEU A 5 1.28 -13.15 -42.91
N VAL A 6 0.76 -13.83 -41.91
CA VAL A 6 0.12 -13.17 -40.82
C VAL A 6 1.21 -12.54 -39.94
N GLY A 7 1.52 -11.29 -40.22
CA GLY A 7 2.38 -10.48 -39.37
C GLY A 7 1.69 -10.37 -38.00
N ALA A 8 2.25 -10.98 -36.97
CA ALA A 8 1.81 -10.75 -35.62
C ALA A 8 2.06 -9.26 -35.29
N ILE A 9 1.00 -8.48 -35.21
CA ILE A 9 1.08 -7.10 -34.68
C ILE A 9 1.46 -7.24 -33.21
N ARG A 10 2.73 -7.06 -32.89
CA ARG A 10 3.16 -6.93 -31.49
C ARG A 10 2.79 -5.52 -31.05
N CYS A 11 1.73 -5.40 -30.25
CA CYS A 11 1.51 -4.19 -29.47
C CYS A 11 2.61 -4.10 -28.42
N SER A 12 3.48 -3.09 -28.51
CA SER A 12 4.46 -2.81 -27.46
C SER A 12 3.80 -2.00 -26.34
N LEU A 13 4.09 -2.37 -25.10
CA LEU A 13 3.69 -1.61 -23.93
C LEU A 13 4.47 -0.29 -23.92
N LEU A 14 3.77 0.85 -23.81
CA LEU A 14 4.40 2.18 -23.86
C LEU A 14 4.41 2.86 -22.48
N TYR A 15 3.41 2.60 -21.66
CA TYR A 15 3.23 3.25 -20.37
C TYR A 15 2.35 2.41 -19.45
N VAL A 16 2.62 2.46 -18.15
CA VAL A 16 1.83 1.79 -17.12
C VAL A 16 1.57 2.76 -15.96
N VAL A 17 0.32 2.90 -15.58
CA VAL A 17 -0.08 3.59 -14.35
C VAL A 17 -0.63 2.55 -13.39
N GLN A 18 -0.08 2.49 -12.19
CA GLN A 18 -0.59 1.66 -11.12
C GLN A 18 -1.10 2.52 -9.98
N LEU A 19 -2.37 2.37 -9.64
CA LEU A 19 -2.98 2.95 -8.44
C LEU A 19 -3.18 1.85 -7.41
N ALA A 20 -2.70 2.06 -6.20
CA ALA A 20 -2.84 1.11 -5.10
C ALA A 20 -3.26 1.81 -3.80
N ARG A 21 -4.14 1.18 -3.04
CA ARG A 21 -4.40 1.54 -1.65
C ARG A 21 -3.27 1.00 -0.77
N HIS A 22 -3.03 1.61 0.39
CA HIS A 22 -2.11 1.06 1.40
C HIS A 22 -2.47 -0.39 1.77
N GLY A 23 -1.51 -1.14 2.26
CA GLY A 23 -1.68 -2.50 2.78
C GLY A 23 -2.53 -2.57 4.05
N ALA A 24 -2.73 -3.79 4.55
CA ALA A 24 -3.44 -4.00 5.81
C ALA A 24 -2.78 -3.19 6.94
N ARG A 25 -3.58 -2.54 7.77
CA ARG A 25 -3.17 -1.64 8.83
C ARG A 25 -3.85 -1.97 10.15
N PHE A 26 -3.41 -1.34 11.21
CA PHE A 26 -4.16 -1.31 12.48
C PHE A 26 -5.39 -0.39 12.36
N PRO A 27 -6.48 -0.64 13.12
CA PRO A 27 -7.66 0.22 13.12
C PRO A 27 -7.29 1.66 13.46
N ILE A 28 -7.91 2.65 12.81
CA ILE A 28 -7.66 4.07 13.11
C ILE A 28 -8.30 4.46 14.44
N ASN A 29 -9.55 4.03 14.64
CA ASN A 29 -10.33 4.26 15.86
C ASN A 29 -10.89 2.91 16.30
N PRO A 30 -10.14 2.11 17.06
CA PRO A 30 -10.63 0.80 17.50
C PRO A 30 -11.93 0.99 18.29
N TYR A 31 -12.95 0.25 17.90
CA TYR A 31 -14.31 0.40 18.43
C TYR A 31 -14.42 -0.04 19.90
N TYR A 32 -13.65 -1.01 20.30
CA TYR A 32 -13.60 -1.50 21.67
C TYR A 32 -12.17 -1.49 22.17
N ASP A 33 -12.06 -1.38 23.49
CA ASP A 33 -10.79 -1.39 24.20
C ASP A 33 -10.06 -2.73 23.97
N TYR A 34 -9.42 -2.84 22.81
CA TYR A 34 -8.47 -3.91 22.55
C TYR A 34 -7.25 -3.66 23.41
N ARG A 35 -7.22 -4.34 24.49
CA ARG A 35 -6.32 -4.24 25.63
C ARG A 35 -4.84 -4.28 25.31
N GLU A 36 -4.48 -4.57 24.08
CA GLU A 36 -3.09 -4.51 23.58
C GLU A 36 -3.15 -4.29 22.08
N THR A 37 -3.27 -3.03 21.66
CA THR A 37 -2.95 -2.69 20.29
C THR A 37 -1.47 -2.92 20.09
N ILE A 38 -1.13 -4.05 19.49
CA ILE A 38 0.21 -4.26 18.97
C ILE A 38 0.33 -3.34 17.74
N GLY A 39 0.88 -2.17 17.95
CA GLY A 39 1.04 -1.13 16.93
C GLY A 39 0.19 0.11 17.18
N ASP A 40 0.59 1.21 16.59
CA ASP A 40 -0.11 2.49 16.66
C ASP A 40 -1.33 2.52 15.74
N ALA A 41 -2.38 3.23 16.17
CA ALA A 41 -3.61 3.36 15.41
C ALA A 41 -3.37 3.87 13.98
N GLY A 42 -3.89 3.15 12.99
CA GLY A 42 -3.78 3.52 11.58
C GLY A 42 -2.43 3.21 10.91
N GLU A 43 -1.42 2.73 11.63
CA GLU A 43 -0.12 2.37 11.09
C GLU A 43 -0.18 1.08 10.27
N LEU A 44 0.74 0.92 9.32
CA LEU A 44 0.82 -0.26 8.46
C LEU A 44 1.19 -1.49 9.28
N SER A 45 0.49 -2.60 9.07
CA SER A 45 0.81 -3.86 9.73
C SER A 45 1.89 -4.65 8.97
N PRO A 46 2.60 -5.59 9.62
CA PRO A 46 3.51 -6.49 8.93
C PRO A 46 2.85 -7.28 7.79
N THR A 47 1.56 -7.61 7.95
CA THR A 47 0.76 -8.23 6.88
C THR A 47 0.62 -7.28 5.68
N GLY A 48 0.35 -6.00 5.92
CA GLY A 48 0.26 -4.97 4.88
C GLY A 48 1.58 -4.77 4.15
N MET A 49 2.70 -4.74 4.87
CA MET A 49 4.03 -4.70 4.26
C MET A 49 4.25 -5.90 3.34
N ARG A 50 3.91 -7.11 3.81
CA ARG A 50 4.03 -8.34 3.02
C ARG A 50 3.15 -8.34 1.78
N GLN A 51 1.94 -7.80 1.87
CA GLN A 51 1.04 -7.65 0.72
C GLN A 51 1.68 -6.81 -0.38
N HIS A 52 2.22 -5.64 -0.04
CA HIS A 52 2.88 -4.76 -1.00
C HIS A 52 4.20 -5.32 -1.52
N TYR A 53 4.99 -5.94 -0.68
CA TYR A 53 6.19 -6.66 -1.14
C TYR A 53 5.85 -7.72 -2.20
N ASN A 54 4.82 -8.53 -1.95
CA ASN A 54 4.39 -9.55 -2.90
C ASN A 54 3.84 -8.94 -4.19
N LEU A 55 3.13 -7.80 -4.11
CA LEU A 55 2.69 -7.04 -5.27
C LEU A 55 3.90 -6.58 -6.09
N GLY A 56 4.92 -6.02 -5.45
CA GLY A 56 6.16 -5.64 -6.11
C GLY A 56 6.85 -6.82 -6.82
N ARG A 57 6.90 -7.99 -6.17
CA ARG A 57 7.42 -9.22 -6.79
C ARG A 57 6.61 -9.66 -8.00
N TYR A 58 5.29 -9.51 -7.95
CA TYR A 58 4.42 -9.80 -9.08
C TYR A 58 4.68 -8.85 -10.26
N LEU A 59 4.78 -7.54 -9.98
CA LEU A 59 5.06 -6.53 -11.01
C LEU A 59 6.45 -6.72 -11.63
N ARG A 60 7.45 -7.10 -10.84
CA ARG A 60 8.78 -7.47 -11.35
C ARG A 60 8.68 -8.59 -12.38
N ARG A 61 8.00 -9.67 -12.03
CA ARG A 61 7.80 -10.79 -12.96
C ARG A 61 7.12 -10.35 -14.23
N MET A 62 6.08 -9.52 -14.12
CA MET A 62 5.30 -9.06 -15.27
C MET A 62 6.12 -8.14 -16.17
N TYR A 63 6.68 -7.07 -15.62
CA TYR A 63 7.24 -5.98 -16.43
C TYR A 63 8.74 -6.10 -16.70
N MET A 64 9.49 -6.86 -15.92
CA MET A 64 10.92 -7.04 -16.13
C MET A 64 11.26 -8.40 -16.71
N GLU A 65 10.64 -9.49 -16.20
CA GLU A 65 11.00 -10.85 -16.59
C GLU A 65 10.20 -11.34 -17.81
N THR A 66 8.92 -10.97 -17.92
CA THR A 66 8.03 -11.43 -19.01
C THR A 66 8.00 -10.43 -20.17
N GLU A 67 7.65 -9.19 -19.91
CA GLU A 67 7.48 -8.16 -20.94
C GLU A 67 8.78 -7.45 -21.31
N THR A 68 9.81 -7.55 -20.47
CA THR A 68 11.08 -6.81 -20.62
C THR A 68 10.87 -5.31 -20.87
N PHE A 69 9.86 -4.76 -20.20
CA PHE A 69 9.45 -3.37 -20.34
C PHE A 69 10.26 -2.44 -19.43
N LEU A 70 10.63 -2.91 -18.24
CA LEU A 70 11.44 -2.18 -17.27
C LEU A 70 12.81 -2.84 -17.12
N SER A 71 13.81 -2.03 -16.81
CA SER A 71 15.16 -2.48 -16.44
C SER A 71 15.13 -3.29 -15.14
N VAL A 72 15.96 -4.33 -15.06
CA VAL A 72 16.04 -5.20 -13.86
C VAL A 72 16.64 -4.49 -12.66
N ASN A 73 17.42 -3.44 -12.88
CA ASN A 73 17.95 -2.50 -11.90
C ASN A 73 17.18 -1.20 -11.99
N TYR A 74 17.08 -0.49 -10.88
CA TYR A 74 16.35 0.77 -10.81
C TYR A 74 16.96 1.85 -11.73
N ASP A 75 16.13 2.43 -12.57
CA ASP A 75 16.42 3.63 -13.35
C ASP A 75 15.33 4.68 -13.07
N HIS A 76 15.75 5.83 -12.55
CA HIS A 76 14.86 6.94 -12.22
C HIS A 76 14.12 7.56 -13.41
N ARG A 77 14.53 7.22 -14.64
CA ARG A 77 13.89 7.68 -15.89
C ARG A 77 12.73 6.78 -16.30
N GLU A 78 12.66 5.57 -15.75
CA GLU A 78 11.64 4.56 -16.07
C GLU A 78 10.51 4.51 -15.05
N ILE A 79 10.77 4.89 -13.80
CA ILE A 79 9.82 4.72 -12.70
C ILE A 79 9.78 5.97 -11.85
N GLU A 80 8.56 6.47 -11.63
CA GLU A 80 8.24 7.43 -10.58
C GLU A 80 7.24 6.81 -9.60
N VAL A 81 7.43 7.05 -8.32
CA VAL A 81 6.56 6.55 -7.25
C VAL A 81 6.03 7.72 -6.44
N TRP A 82 4.73 7.80 -6.37
CA TRP A 82 4.01 8.86 -5.66
C TRP A 82 3.20 8.27 -4.51
N SER A 83 3.14 8.95 -3.38
CA SER A 83 2.34 8.56 -2.21
C SER A 83 1.72 9.79 -1.56
N THR A 84 0.56 9.61 -0.94
CA THR A 84 0.05 10.57 0.04
C THR A 84 0.97 10.60 1.26
N GLN A 85 0.91 11.67 2.06
CA GLN A 85 1.81 11.89 3.20
C GLN A 85 1.51 11.05 4.45
N TYR A 86 0.61 10.08 4.36
CA TYR A 86 0.38 9.17 5.47
C TYR A 86 1.51 8.12 5.56
N LYS A 87 2.02 7.86 6.77
CA LYS A 87 3.08 6.88 7.00
C LYS A 87 2.77 5.52 6.36
N ARG A 88 1.55 5.00 6.57
CA ARG A 88 1.12 3.71 6.02
C ARG A 88 1.17 3.62 4.50
N THR A 89 0.92 4.73 3.78
CA THR A 89 0.98 4.76 2.32
C THR A 89 2.42 4.79 1.82
N ILE A 90 3.27 5.59 2.46
CA ILE A 90 4.70 5.66 2.18
C ILE A 90 5.38 4.31 2.45
N GLU A 91 5.10 3.69 3.59
CA GLU A 91 5.62 2.36 3.94
C GLU A 91 5.13 1.26 2.99
N SER A 92 3.87 1.36 2.52
CA SER A 92 3.33 0.45 1.50
C SER A 92 4.07 0.58 0.19
N ALA A 93 4.30 1.81 -0.28
CA ALA A 93 5.08 2.08 -1.49
C ALA A 93 6.53 1.58 -1.34
N SER A 94 7.16 1.83 -0.18
CA SER A 94 8.51 1.34 0.13
C SER A 94 8.58 -0.20 0.08
N ALA A 95 7.63 -0.88 0.71
CA ALA A 95 7.56 -2.34 0.70
C ALA A 95 7.35 -2.89 -0.72
N GLN A 96 6.54 -2.21 -1.54
CA GLN A 96 6.34 -2.59 -2.94
C GLN A 96 7.62 -2.42 -3.76
N MET A 97 8.36 -1.33 -3.56
CA MET A 97 9.63 -1.11 -4.24
C MET A 97 10.69 -2.13 -3.82
N MET A 98 10.73 -2.55 -2.56
CA MET A 98 11.60 -3.66 -2.11
C MET A 98 11.23 -5.00 -2.77
N GLY A 99 9.99 -5.19 -3.16
CA GLY A 99 9.56 -6.35 -3.95
C GLY A 99 9.92 -6.23 -5.43
N LEU A 100 9.82 -5.04 -6.00
CA LEU A 100 10.15 -4.74 -7.39
C LEU A 100 11.65 -4.80 -7.62
N PHE A 101 12.42 -4.25 -6.68
CA PHE A 101 13.89 -4.24 -6.64
C PHE A 101 14.38 -4.96 -5.38
N PRO A 102 14.39 -6.31 -5.38
CA PRO A 102 14.80 -7.09 -4.21
C PRO A 102 16.30 -6.91 -3.91
N ALA A 103 16.73 -7.38 -2.73
CA ALA A 103 18.13 -7.41 -2.37
C ALA A 103 19.00 -8.03 -3.48
N GLY A 104 20.18 -7.46 -3.68
CA GLY A 104 21.09 -7.81 -4.79
C GLY A 104 20.86 -7.01 -6.09
N THR A 105 19.87 -6.12 -6.14
CA THR A 105 19.63 -5.24 -7.33
C THR A 105 20.12 -3.80 -7.12
N GLY A 106 20.64 -3.50 -5.92
CA GLY A 106 21.20 -2.18 -5.62
C GLY A 106 22.49 -1.88 -6.38
N PRO A 107 22.88 -0.59 -6.42
CA PRO A 107 24.11 -0.17 -7.11
C PRO A 107 25.35 -0.70 -6.39
N THR A 108 26.36 -1.05 -7.16
CA THR A 108 27.67 -1.39 -6.66
C THR A 108 28.53 -0.15 -6.43
N ILE A 109 29.43 -0.25 -5.46
CA ILE A 109 30.45 0.77 -5.24
C ILE A 109 31.45 0.66 -6.39
N PRO A 110 31.82 1.78 -7.05
CA PRO A 110 32.79 1.73 -8.14
C PRO A 110 34.15 1.21 -7.67
N ASP A 111 34.82 0.47 -8.54
CA ASP A 111 36.16 0.00 -8.30
C ASP A 111 37.14 1.13 -7.95
N GLY A 112 37.99 0.92 -6.95
CA GLY A 112 39.00 1.89 -6.53
C GLY A 112 38.53 2.94 -5.53
N VAL A 113 37.27 2.90 -5.09
CA VAL A 113 36.82 3.74 -3.97
C VAL A 113 37.46 3.20 -2.68
N GLN A 114 38.21 4.05 -1.99
CA GLN A 114 38.89 3.68 -0.73
C GLN A 114 37.88 3.62 0.41
N ALA A 115 38.06 2.68 1.34
CA ALA A 115 37.15 2.47 2.47
C ALA A 115 36.95 3.70 3.35
N ASP A 116 37.96 4.57 3.48
CA ASP A 116 37.88 5.82 4.23
C ASP A 116 36.87 6.81 3.62
N ARG A 117 36.58 6.70 2.32
CA ARG A 117 35.58 7.52 1.62
C ARG A 117 34.14 7.11 1.94
N LEU A 118 33.95 5.91 2.46
CA LEU A 118 32.65 5.37 2.84
C LEU A 118 32.28 5.71 4.30
N LEU A 119 33.25 6.22 5.06
CA LEU A 119 33.07 6.55 6.47
C LEU A 119 32.49 7.96 6.66
N PRO A 120 31.63 8.16 7.66
CA PRO A 120 31.23 9.50 8.09
C PRO A 120 32.46 10.33 8.49
N PRO A 121 32.45 11.67 8.31
CA PRO A 121 33.52 12.53 8.78
C PRO A 121 33.84 12.30 10.26
N PHE A 122 35.13 12.32 10.60
CA PHE A 122 35.65 12.16 11.98
C PHE A 122 35.54 10.76 12.61
N THR A 123 35.18 9.75 11.87
CA THR A 123 35.24 8.35 12.34
C THR A 123 36.55 7.68 11.95
N SER A 124 37.22 7.08 12.94
CA SER A 124 38.50 6.40 12.75
C SER A 124 38.40 4.86 12.78
N ASN A 125 37.21 4.30 12.93
CA ASN A 125 37.04 2.85 13.10
C ASN A 125 36.19 2.24 11.99
N SER A 126 36.78 1.32 11.29
CA SER A 126 36.23 0.58 10.16
C SER A 126 35.80 -0.84 10.56
N ASN A 127 34.84 -0.97 11.44
CA ASN A 127 34.04 -2.21 11.52
C ASN A 127 32.91 -2.27 10.52
N LEU A 128 33.02 -1.47 9.46
CA LEU A 128 32.07 -1.50 8.35
C LEU A 128 32.44 -2.68 7.46
N GLU A 129 31.48 -3.55 7.23
CA GLU A 129 31.62 -4.66 6.32
C GLU A 129 31.97 -4.13 4.92
N ALA A 130 33.01 -4.66 4.34
CA ALA A 130 33.37 -4.37 2.95
C ALA A 130 32.44 -5.17 2.04
N GLU A 131 31.29 -4.60 1.73
CA GLU A 131 30.42 -5.11 0.68
C GLU A 131 30.66 -4.31 -0.61
N ASP A 132 30.53 -4.98 -1.75
CA ASP A 132 30.67 -4.34 -3.07
C ASP A 132 29.46 -3.44 -3.43
N PHE A 133 28.41 -3.48 -2.61
CA PHE A 133 27.19 -2.71 -2.82
C PHE A 133 27.19 -1.39 -2.04
N GLY A 134 26.45 -0.41 -2.56
CA GLY A 134 26.22 0.87 -1.88
C GLY A 134 25.45 0.75 -0.57
N LEU A 135 24.62 -0.29 -0.43
CA LEU A 135 23.93 -0.65 0.81
C LEU A 135 24.06 -2.15 1.07
N PRO A 136 24.05 -2.55 2.37
CA PRO A 136 24.18 -3.94 2.76
C PRO A 136 23.20 -4.86 2.04
N GLY A 137 23.67 -6.02 1.59
CA GLY A 137 22.88 -6.98 0.84
C GLY A 137 22.40 -6.51 -0.52
N GLY A 138 22.98 -5.43 -1.06
CA GLY A 138 22.58 -4.87 -2.36
C GLY A 138 21.15 -4.35 -2.37
N LEU A 139 20.71 -3.71 -1.29
CA LEU A 139 19.41 -3.05 -1.23
C LEU A 139 19.35 -1.85 -2.19
N GLN A 140 18.22 -1.70 -2.87
CA GLN A 140 17.92 -0.56 -3.72
C GLN A 140 16.95 0.39 -3.02
N THR A 141 17.33 1.64 -2.87
CA THR A 141 16.42 2.71 -2.44
C THR A 141 15.73 3.31 -3.64
N VAL A 142 14.41 3.49 -3.54
CA VAL A 142 13.61 4.18 -4.56
C VAL A 142 12.95 5.39 -3.91
N PRO A 143 13.12 6.60 -4.48
CA PRO A 143 12.46 7.79 -3.97
C PRO A 143 10.93 7.65 -4.04
N ILE A 144 10.26 8.06 -2.98
CA ILE A 144 8.80 8.16 -2.93
C ILE A 144 8.46 9.62 -2.82
N LEU A 145 7.79 10.14 -3.84
CA LEU A 145 7.45 11.54 -3.99
C LEU A 145 6.09 11.83 -3.33
N ASP A 146 5.90 13.09 -2.96
CA ASP A 146 4.63 13.55 -2.43
C ASP A 146 3.59 13.68 -3.54
N GLY A 147 2.52 12.89 -3.43
CA GLY A 147 1.42 12.86 -4.38
C GLY A 147 0.20 13.70 -3.98
N GLU A 148 0.16 14.27 -2.79
CA GLU A 148 -1.00 15.04 -2.32
C GLU A 148 -1.26 16.27 -3.18
N TYR A 149 -0.21 16.93 -3.64
CA TYR A 149 -0.33 18.11 -4.50
C TYR A 149 -1.22 17.87 -5.75
N TYR A 150 -1.13 16.69 -6.35
CA TYR A 150 -1.91 16.37 -7.55
C TYR A 150 -3.37 16.02 -7.26
N LEU A 151 -3.66 15.51 -6.07
CA LEU A 151 -5.02 15.16 -5.65
C LEU A 151 -5.77 16.39 -5.14
N GLU A 152 -5.11 17.22 -4.32
CA GLU A 152 -5.71 18.43 -3.74
C GLU A 152 -5.99 19.52 -4.78
N ASN A 153 -5.26 19.55 -5.89
CA ASN A 153 -5.44 20.53 -6.97
C ASN A 153 -6.24 19.98 -8.16
N CYS A 154 -7.02 18.92 -7.96
CA CYS A 154 -7.91 18.39 -8.95
C CYS A 154 -9.32 18.99 -8.73
N ASP A 155 -9.65 20.10 -9.42
CA ASP A 155 -10.95 20.76 -9.30
C ASP A 155 -12.11 19.78 -9.54
N SER A 156 -11.97 18.89 -10.52
CA SER A 156 -12.98 17.86 -10.82
C SER A 156 -13.18 16.85 -9.69
N TYR A 157 -12.17 16.61 -8.85
CA TYR A 157 -12.31 15.73 -7.69
C TYR A 157 -13.17 16.37 -6.60
N MET A 158 -12.95 17.65 -6.32
CA MET A 158 -13.73 18.39 -5.32
C MET A 158 -15.20 18.52 -5.73
N GLU A 159 -15.48 18.85 -6.99
CA GLU A 159 -16.84 18.88 -7.53
C GLU A 159 -17.52 17.51 -7.46
N TRP A 160 -16.81 16.44 -7.76
CA TRP A 160 -17.34 15.09 -7.69
C TRP A 160 -17.62 14.65 -6.24
N GLU A 161 -16.78 15.01 -5.28
CA GLU A 161 -16.98 14.72 -3.86
C GLU A 161 -18.23 15.43 -3.32
N GLU A 162 -18.44 16.72 -3.65
CA GLU A 162 -19.63 17.48 -3.29
C GLU A 162 -20.90 16.86 -3.88
N LEU A 163 -20.88 16.46 -5.15
CA LEU A 163 -22.00 15.79 -5.81
C LEU A 163 -22.32 14.44 -5.15
N MET A 164 -21.32 13.64 -4.85
CA MET A 164 -21.50 12.33 -4.20
C MET A 164 -22.09 12.46 -2.79
N ILE A 165 -21.69 13.47 -2.03
CA ILE A 165 -22.24 13.74 -0.71
C ILE A 165 -23.72 14.18 -0.84
N ALA A 166 -24.02 15.07 -1.78
CA ALA A 166 -25.38 15.58 -1.99
C ALA A 166 -26.37 14.50 -2.47
N GLU A 167 -25.95 13.64 -3.41
CA GLU A 167 -26.80 12.58 -3.97
C GLU A 167 -27.02 11.42 -2.99
N ASN A 168 -26.02 11.07 -2.18
CA ASN A 168 -26.14 9.92 -1.29
C ASN A 168 -26.80 10.22 0.07
N PHE A 169 -27.09 11.47 0.40
CA PHE A 169 -27.68 11.82 1.71
C PHE A 169 -29.09 11.20 1.91
N GLN A 170 -29.88 11.08 0.85
CA GLN A 170 -31.20 10.43 0.91
C GLN A 170 -31.09 8.90 1.06
N ASP A 171 -30.07 8.30 0.46
CA ASP A 171 -29.87 6.84 0.48
C ASP A 171 -29.45 6.32 1.84
N TYR A 172 -28.75 7.11 2.66
CA TYR A 172 -28.35 6.72 4.00
C TYR A 172 -29.52 6.33 4.91
N SER A 173 -30.65 7.04 4.80
CA SER A 173 -31.87 6.76 5.57
C SER A 173 -32.50 5.43 5.13
N ASN A 174 -32.53 5.18 3.82
CA ASN A 174 -33.07 3.95 3.25
C ASN A 174 -32.20 2.74 3.59
N VAL A 175 -30.88 2.88 3.53
CA VAL A 175 -29.91 1.84 3.92
C VAL A 175 -30.09 1.47 5.40
N THR A 176 -30.22 2.44 6.29
CA THR A 176 -30.39 2.19 7.73
C THR A 176 -31.68 1.41 8.00
N LEU A 177 -32.78 1.75 7.32
CA LEU A 177 -34.05 1.03 7.46
C LEU A 177 -33.96 -0.41 6.92
N TYR A 178 -33.35 -0.59 5.77
CA TYR A 178 -33.19 -1.90 5.15
C TYR A 178 -32.35 -2.86 6.00
N TYR A 179 -31.25 -2.36 6.60
CA TYR A 179 -30.36 -3.16 7.44
C TYR A 179 -30.69 -3.11 8.93
N ALA A 180 -31.82 -2.51 9.36
CA ALA A 180 -32.20 -2.39 10.77
C ALA A 180 -32.14 -3.73 11.55
N PRO A 181 -32.59 -4.89 11.04
CA PRO A 181 -32.47 -6.16 11.75
C PRO A 181 -31.02 -6.60 11.95
N PHE A 182 -30.14 -6.33 10.98
CA PHE A 182 -28.73 -6.66 11.06
C PHE A 182 -28.00 -5.71 12.04
N ILE A 183 -28.32 -4.42 12.00
CA ILE A 183 -27.81 -3.41 12.94
C ILE A 183 -28.16 -3.80 14.37
N GLU A 184 -29.40 -4.25 14.62
CA GLU A 184 -29.81 -4.69 15.95
C GLU A 184 -29.08 -5.99 16.40
N LYS A 185 -28.77 -6.89 15.47
CA LYS A 185 -27.92 -8.06 15.73
C LYS A 185 -26.52 -7.63 16.15
N LEU A 186 -25.88 -6.70 15.41
CA LEU A 186 -24.56 -6.16 15.75
C LEU A 186 -24.60 -5.42 17.11
N ARG A 187 -25.64 -4.63 17.35
CA ARG A 187 -25.84 -3.92 18.61
C ARG A 187 -25.83 -4.85 19.82
N LYS A 188 -26.51 -5.97 19.71
CA LYS A 188 -26.54 -6.99 20.78
C LYS A 188 -25.20 -7.73 20.90
N LEU A 189 -24.61 -8.12 19.77
CA LEU A 189 -23.38 -8.90 19.75
C LEU A 189 -22.19 -8.14 20.34
N PHE A 190 -22.11 -6.83 20.07
CA PHE A 190 -21.02 -5.97 20.50
C PHE A 190 -21.39 -5.05 21.67
N ASN A 191 -22.59 -5.21 22.24
CA ASN A 191 -23.11 -4.38 23.33
C ASN A 191 -23.02 -2.87 23.03
N LEU A 192 -23.43 -2.47 21.81
CA LEU A 192 -23.40 -1.09 21.36
C LEU A 192 -24.53 -0.27 21.95
N THR A 193 -24.28 1.00 22.27
CA THR A 193 -25.31 1.99 22.54
C THR A 193 -26.08 2.34 21.24
N LEU A 194 -27.20 3.06 21.37
CA LEU A 194 -27.93 3.55 20.20
C LEU A 194 -27.10 4.54 19.37
N GLU A 195 -26.32 5.38 20.01
CA GLU A 195 -25.43 6.34 19.34
C GLU A 195 -24.31 5.64 18.58
N GLU A 196 -23.71 4.62 19.15
CA GLU A 196 -22.66 3.81 18.53
C GLU A 196 -23.18 2.90 17.40
N SER A 197 -24.49 2.64 17.35
CA SER A 197 -25.12 1.86 16.29
C SER A 197 -25.60 2.71 15.09
N ASN A 198 -25.26 4.00 15.04
CA ASN A 198 -25.42 4.80 13.83
C ASN A 198 -24.40 4.40 12.74
N LEU A 199 -24.55 4.92 11.52
CA LEU A 199 -23.68 4.55 10.41
C LEU A 199 -22.20 4.86 10.66
N VAL A 200 -21.89 5.94 11.38
CA VAL A 200 -20.51 6.30 11.74
C VAL A 200 -19.90 5.30 12.73
N GLY A 201 -20.66 4.94 13.77
CA GLY A 201 -20.23 3.92 14.73
C GLY A 201 -20.07 2.55 14.07
N LEU A 202 -21.00 2.16 13.21
CA LEU A 202 -20.91 0.91 12.44
C LEU A 202 -19.74 0.90 11.46
N SER A 203 -19.41 2.02 10.84
CA SER A 203 -18.23 2.10 9.97
C SER A 203 -16.93 1.92 10.76
N ARG A 204 -16.84 2.43 11.99
CA ARG A 204 -15.70 2.20 12.89
C ARG A 204 -15.61 0.74 13.34
N LEU A 205 -16.76 0.14 13.68
CA LEU A 205 -16.82 -1.29 14.01
C LEU A 205 -16.34 -2.13 12.83
N TYR A 206 -16.85 -1.85 11.63
CA TYR A 206 -16.42 -2.53 10.39
C TYR A 206 -14.91 -2.37 10.17
N ASP A 207 -14.36 -1.16 10.27
CA ASP A 207 -12.92 -0.92 10.11
C ASP A 207 -12.11 -1.76 11.11
N THR A 208 -12.55 -1.83 12.37
CA THR A 208 -11.89 -2.62 13.41
C THR A 208 -11.91 -4.12 13.06
N LEU A 209 -13.07 -4.68 12.76
CA LEU A 209 -13.24 -6.10 12.43
C LEU A 209 -12.47 -6.48 11.16
N TYR A 210 -12.50 -5.61 10.16
CA TYR A 210 -11.77 -5.81 8.91
C TYR A 210 -10.26 -5.81 9.12
N CYS A 211 -9.74 -4.88 9.92
CA CYS A 211 -8.31 -4.86 10.26
C CYS A 211 -7.91 -6.10 11.07
N ASP A 212 -8.71 -6.51 12.06
CA ASP A 212 -8.46 -7.66 12.92
C ASP A 212 -8.29 -8.96 12.13
N ARG A 213 -9.05 -9.11 11.07
CA ARG A 213 -8.92 -10.25 10.15
C ARG A 213 -7.51 -10.39 9.58
N TYR A 214 -6.88 -9.26 9.20
CA TYR A 214 -5.51 -9.26 8.69
C TYR A 214 -4.43 -9.28 9.78
N LEU A 215 -4.83 -9.05 11.01
CA LEU A 215 -3.99 -9.19 12.20
C LEU A 215 -4.04 -10.60 12.81
N GLY A 216 -4.82 -11.52 12.19
CA GLY A 216 -4.99 -12.88 12.68
C GLY A 216 -5.84 -13.00 13.95
N ARG A 217 -6.65 -11.98 14.25
CA ARG A 217 -7.55 -11.97 15.39
C ARG A 217 -8.87 -12.64 15.06
N ALA A 218 -9.50 -13.26 16.06
CA ALA A 218 -10.83 -13.86 15.90
C ALA A 218 -11.88 -12.76 15.70
N VAL A 219 -12.63 -12.87 14.62
CA VAL A 219 -13.75 -11.99 14.29
C VAL A 219 -15.05 -12.74 14.55
N PRO A 220 -15.96 -12.22 15.42
CA PRO A 220 -17.14 -12.96 15.86
C PRO A 220 -18.30 -12.99 14.85
N ILE A 221 -18.07 -12.49 13.63
CA ILE A 221 -19.02 -12.52 12.50
C ILE A 221 -18.40 -13.22 11.30
N SER A 222 -19.23 -13.88 10.48
CA SER A 222 -18.77 -14.60 9.28
C SER A 222 -18.32 -13.63 8.18
N ASN A 223 -17.57 -14.20 7.21
CA ASN A 223 -17.14 -13.44 6.03
C ASN A 223 -18.29 -12.96 5.15
N GLU A 224 -19.41 -13.70 5.18
CA GLU A 224 -20.62 -13.37 4.42
C GLU A 224 -21.43 -12.26 5.07
N GLU A 225 -21.21 -12.03 6.37
CA GLU A 225 -21.88 -10.98 7.16
C GLU A 225 -21.06 -9.67 7.22
N MET A 226 -19.81 -9.67 6.77
CA MET A 226 -18.94 -8.50 6.63
C MET A 226 -19.01 -7.91 5.23
#